data_d807c65bb56cebf5104e69d311029b33
#
_entry.id   d807c65bb56cebf5104e69d311029b33
#
_cell.length_a   1.000
_cell.length_b   1.000
_cell.length_c   1.000
_cell.angle_alpha   90.00
_cell.angle_beta   90.00
_cell.angle_gamma   90.00
#
_symmetry.space_group_name_H-M   'P 1'
#
loop_
_entity.id
_entity.type
_entity.pdbx_description
1 polymer ?
#
loop_
_entity_poly.entity_id
_entity_poly.type
_entity_poly.pdbx_seq_one_letter_code
_entity_poly.pdbx_strand_id
1 'polypeptide(L)'
;VAAGMFLGILFLFYEKTARSPLIETSLLFRNRTFAFSNLAALINYSATSAIVFLLSLYLQYIKHLGPRESGLIILTQPVLMALLSPITGRLSDHIEPRIVASAGMALCTTGLFILSGLQAETSVEWLLFALVVLGIGFALFSSPNTNAIMGSVSREYLGVASAMVGTMRLTGQMMSMGIAMLVLSVFIGKNPINPSNQEAFLHASRVLFLSFSALSLLGVFASLARGRNNTIK
;
A
#
# COMPACT_ATOMS: atom_id res chain seq x y z
N VAL A 1 21.41 -0.76 -3.96
CA VAL A 1 20.41 -1.77 -4.35
C VAL A 1 21.09 -3.12 -4.52
N ALA A 2 22.16 -3.25 -5.36
CA ALA A 2 22.83 -4.53 -5.61
C ALA A 2 23.37 -5.20 -4.34
N ALA A 3 24.00 -4.43 -3.42
CA ALA A 3 24.48 -4.95 -2.14
C ALA A 3 23.34 -5.46 -1.24
N GLY A 4 22.21 -4.76 -1.20
CA GLY A 4 21.03 -5.20 -0.42
C GLY A 4 20.41 -6.47 -0.99
N MET A 5 20.31 -6.59 -2.30
CA MET A 5 19.85 -7.83 -2.96
C MET A 5 20.79 -9.00 -2.68
N PHE A 6 22.10 -8.77 -2.75
CA PHE A 6 23.11 -9.79 -2.46
C PHE A 6 23.04 -10.27 -1.01
N LEU A 7 22.95 -9.35 -0.05
CA LEU A 7 22.76 -9.68 1.38
C LEU A 7 21.45 -10.40 1.64
N GLY A 8 20.36 -10.02 0.97
CA GLY A 8 19.08 -10.71 1.06
C GLY A 8 19.14 -12.15 0.54
N ILE A 9 19.82 -12.38 -0.59
CA ILE A 9 20.03 -13.71 -1.14
C ILE A 9 20.89 -14.55 -0.18
N LEU A 10 22.00 -14.00 0.33
CA LEU A 10 22.86 -14.67 1.31
C LEU A 10 22.06 -15.03 2.58
N PHE A 11 21.23 -14.13 3.07
CA PHE A 11 20.35 -14.38 4.22
C PHE A 11 19.41 -15.57 3.96
N LEU A 12 18.75 -15.61 2.80
CA LEU A 12 17.84 -16.70 2.45
C LEU A 12 18.58 -18.05 2.32
N PHE A 13 19.82 -18.06 1.83
CA PHE A 13 20.65 -19.26 1.80
C PHE A 13 21.08 -19.70 3.19
N TYR A 14 21.49 -18.77 4.04
CA TYR A 14 21.85 -19.07 5.43
C TYR A 14 20.64 -19.62 6.21
N GLU A 15 19.47 -19.03 6.03
CA GLU A 15 18.23 -19.41 6.69
C GLU A 15 17.79 -20.84 6.36
N LYS A 16 18.02 -21.31 5.12
CA LYS A 16 17.75 -22.70 4.71
C LYS A 16 18.61 -23.74 5.43
N THR A 17 19.80 -23.35 5.89
CA THR A 17 20.76 -24.24 6.55
C THR A 17 20.81 -24.07 8.07
N ALA A 18 20.13 -23.05 8.62
CA ALA A 18 20.10 -22.76 10.04
C ALA A 18 19.36 -23.84 10.82
N ARG A 19 19.91 -24.26 11.99
CA ARG A 19 19.30 -25.26 12.88
C ARG A 19 18.00 -24.78 13.55
N SER A 20 17.80 -23.47 13.64
CA SER A 20 16.57 -22.80 14.11
C SER A 20 16.30 -21.61 13.21
N PRO A 21 15.62 -21.81 12.06
CA PRO A 21 15.36 -20.75 11.10
C PRO A 21 14.42 -19.69 11.73
N LEU A 22 14.79 -18.41 11.57
CA LEU A 22 13.96 -17.27 11.99
C LEU A 22 12.66 -17.18 11.18
N ILE A 23 12.72 -17.56 9.92
CA ILE A 23 11.59 -17.64 9.01
C ILE A 23 11.38 -19.10 8.63
N GLU A 24 10.35 -19.73 9.19
CA GLU A 24 9.92 -21.03 8.67
C GLU A 24 9.41 -20.83 7.25
N THR A 25 10.28 -21.08 6.28
CA THR A 25 9.94 -21.00 4.84
C THR A 25 8.75 -21.90 4.51
N SER A 26 8.51 -22.93 5.33
CA SER A 26 7.33 -23.78 5.25
C SER A 26 6.02 -22.99 5.39
N LEU A 27 5.98 -21.95 6.23
CA LEU A 27 4.78 -21.10 6.39
C LEU A 27 4.42 -20.36 5.10
N LEU A 28 5.42 -19.85 4.36
CA LEU A 28 5.19 -19.16 3.09
C LEU A 28 4.71 -20.11 1.99
N PHE A 29 5.24 -21.35 1.93
CA PHE A 29 4.93 -22.27 0.84
C PHE A 29 3.74 -23.20 1.14
N ARG A 30 3.46 -23.53 2.41
CA ARG A 30 2.37 -24.44 2.81
C ARG A 30 1.11 -23.71 3.27
N ASN A 31 1.23 -22.47 3.76
CA ASN A 31 0.08 -21.68 4.21
C ASN A 31 -0.32 -20.63 3.18
N ARG A 32 -1.26 -21.00 2.31
CA ARG A 32 -1.75 -20.15 1.22
C ARG A 32 -2.33 -18.82 1.73
N THR A 33 -3.07 -18.84 2.83
CA THR A 33 -3.63 -17.61 3.43
C THR A 33 -2.54 -16.68 3.89
N PHE A 34 -1.52 -17.19 4.57
CA PHE A 34 -0.37 -16.42 5.02
C PHE A 34 0.39 -15.80 3.85
N ALA A 35 0.75 -16.59 2.84
CA ALA A 35 1.53 -16.14 1.69
C ALA A 35 0.81 -15.06 0.89
N PHE A 36 -0.43 -15.31 0.50
CA PHE A 36 -1.19 -14.36 -0.32
C PHE A 36 -1.63 -13.10 0.44
N SER A 37 -1.85 -13.18 1.76
CA SER A 37 -2.13 -11.99 2.57
C SER A 37 -0.89 -11.09 2.72
N ASN A 38 0.30 -11.67 2.89
CA ASN A 38 1.56 -10.93 2.89
C ASN A 38 1.86 -10.33 1.52
N LEU A 39 1.64 -11.06 0.43
CA LEU A 39 1.78 -10.57 -0.94
C LEU A 39 0.80 -9.40 -1.21
N ALA A 40 -0.47 -9.53 -0.79
CA ALA A 40 -1.45 -8.46 -0.90
C ALA A 40 -1.02 -7.22 -0.11
N ALA A 41 -0.44 -7.38 1.08
CA ALA A 41 0.13 -6.27 1.86
C ALA A 41 1.28 -5.59 1.10
N LEU A 42 2.25 -6.36 0.60
CA LEU A 42 3.36 -5.83 -0.19
C LEU A 42 2.86 -5.00 -1.37
N ILE A 43 1.94 -5.56 -2.17
CA ILE A 43 1.36 -4.91 -3.35
C ILE A 43 0.60 -3.63 -2.94
N ASN A 44 -0.25 -3.70 -1.92
CA ASN A 44 -1.03 -2.54 -1.49
C ASN A 44 -0.14 -1.38 -1.05
N TYR A 45 0.87 -1.64 -0.20
CA TYR A 45 1.79 -0.61 0.25
C TYR A 45 2.70 -0.09 -0.88
N SER A 46 3.07 -0.96 -1.85
CA SER A 46 3.80 -0.54 -3.05
C SER A 46 2.99 0.39 -3.96
N ALA A 47 1.68 0.20 -4.00
CA ALA A 47 0.79 1.03 -4.83
C ALA A 47 0.39 2.35 -4.17
N THR A 48 0.45 2.46 -2.84
CA THR A 48 -0.26 3.55 -2.15
C THR A 48 0.64 4.47 -1.33
N SER A 49 1.85 4.04 -0.96
CA SER A 49 2.67 4.82 -0.02
C SER A 49 3.21 6.13 -0.59
N ALA A 50 3.44 6.24 -1.90
CA ALA A 50 3.89 7.48 -2.53
C ALA A 50 2.79 8.54 -2.68
N ILE A 51 1.51 8.21 -2.40
CA ILE A 51 0.38 9.15 -2.52
C ILE A 51 0.64 10.44 -1.74
N VAL A 52 1.01 10.30 -0.46
CA VAL A 52 1.26 11.44 0.44
C VAL A 52 2.34 12.36 -0.13
N PHE A 53 3.42 11.78 -0.65
CA PHE A 53 4.52 12.51 -1.26
C PHE A 53 4.06 13.25 -2.54
N LEU A 54 3.42 12.56 -3.46
CA LEU A 54 2.94 13.14 -4.72
C LEU A 54 1.91 14.24 -4.48
N LEU A 55 0.96 14.03 -3.57
CA LEU A 55 -0.06 15.01 -3.23
C LEU A 55 0.52 16.22 -2.48
N SER A 56 1.55 16.02 -1.65
CA SER A 56 2.25 17.13 -1.00
C SER A 56 2.90 18.05 -2.04
N LEU A 57 3.55 17.48 -3.05
CA LEU A 57 4.11 18.25 -4.15
C LEU A 57 3.02 18.93 -4.99
N TYR A 58 1.95 18.22 -5.33
CA TYR A 58 0.83 18.77 -6.08
C TYR A 58 0.18 19.95 -5.36
N LEU A 59 -0.15 19.81 -4.09
CA LEU A 59 -0.81 20.87 -3.32
C LEU A 59 0.09 22.12 -3.15
N GLN A 60 1.39 21.93 -2.93
CA GLN A 60 2.30 23.03 -2.70
C GLN A 60 2.75 23.73 -4.00
N TYR A 61 3.07 22.95 -5.07
CA TYR A 61 3.65 23.52 -6.29
C TYR A 61 2.61 23.80 -7.39
N ILE A 62 1.48 23.07 -7.41
CA ILE A 62 0.43 23.26 -8.42
C ILE A 62 -0.70 24.13 -7.86
N LYS A 63 -1.14 23.84 -6.62
CA LYS A 63 -2.21 24.58 -5.96
C LYS A 63 -1.73 25.79 -5.16
N HIS A 64 -0.42 25.95 -5.02
CA HIS A 64 0.22 27.05 -4.27
C HIS A 64 -0.28 27.15 -2.82
N LEU A 65 -0.68 26.03 -2.22
CA LEU A 65 -1.12 25.97 -0.82
C LEU A 65 0.10 25.91 0.12
N GLY A 66 -0.05 26.52 1.28
CA GLY A 66 0.97 26.43 2.33
C GLY A 66 1.17 25.01 2.85
N PRO A 67 2.33 24.69 3.46
CA PRO A 67 2.60 23.36 4.01
C PRO A 67 1.56 22.90 5.03
N ARG A 68 1.02 23.83 5.84
CA ARG A 68 -0.02 23.55 6.84
C ARG A 68 -1.34 23.14 6.19
N GLU A 69 -1.80 23.89 5.20
CA GLU A 69 -3.06 23.61 4.48
C GLU A 69 -2.96 22.28 3.72
N SER A 70 -1.84 22.07 3.02
CA SER A 70 -1.54 20.81 2.33
C SER A 70 -1.55 19.62 3.28
N GLY A 71 -0.93 19.77 4.46
CA GLY A 71 -0.92 18.73 5.50
C GLY A 71 -2.33 18.40 6.01
N LEU A 72 -3.17 19.41 6.26
CA LEU A 72 -4.55 19.21 6.71
C LEU A 72 -5.40 18.45 5.68
N ILE A 73 -5.24 18.74 4.40
CA ILE A 73 -5.93 18.04 3.32
C ILE A 73 -5.49 16.56 3.29
N ILE A 74 -4.19 16.32 3.34
CA ILE A 74 -3.62 14.95 3.27
C ILE A 74 -4.01 14.12 4.49
N LEU A 75 -4.19 14.73 5.67
CA LEU A 75 -4.63 14.06 6.90
C LEU A 75 -6.00 13.39 6.76
N THR A 76 -6.84 13.79 5.81
CA THR A 76 -8.16 13.17 5.57
C THR A 76 -8.08 11.65 5.47
N GLN A 77 -7.12 11.12 4.72
CA GLN A 77 -6.95 9.68 4.52
C GLN A 77 -6.57 8.92 5.80
N PRO A 78 -5.50 9.27 6.54
CA PRO A 78 -5.11 8.54 7.76
C PRO A 78 -6.12 8.73 8.90
N VAL A 79 -6.80 9.87 8.99
CA VAL A 79 -7.87 10.09 9.99
C VAL A 79 -9.03 9.14 9.74
N LEU A 80 -9.52 9.04 8.51
CA LEU A 80 -10.59 8.10 8.16
C LEU A 80 -10.17 6.65 8.39
N MET A 81 -8.94 6.29 8.01
CA MET A 81 -8.39 4.98 8.30
C MET A 81 -8.40 4.69 9.81
N ALA A 82 -7.94 5.61 10.64
CA ALA A 82 -7.89 5.43 12.09
C ALA A 82 -9.28 5.27 12.70
N LEU A 83 -10.25 6.09 12.27
CA LEU A 83 -11.63 6.05 12.76
C LEU A 83 -12.37 4.78 12.34
N LEU A 84 -12.14 4.30 11.12
CA LEU A 84 -12.85 3.15 10.58
C LEU A 84 -12.17 1.80 10.88
N SER A 85 -10.87 1.78 11.19
CA SER A 85 -10.13 0.54 11.45
C SER A 85 -10.73 -0.36 12.54
N PRO A 86 -11.25 0.15 13.68
CA PRO A 86 -11.91 -0.71 14.69
C PRO A 86 -13.20 -1.32 14.15
N ILE A 87 -13.95 -0.58 13.33
CA ILE A 87 -15.21 -1.05 12.73
C ILE A 87 -14.92 -2.15 11.72
N THR A 88 -13.94 -1.93 10.83
CA THR A 88 -13.56 -2.89 9.80
C THR A 88 -12.88 -4.13 10.39
N GLY A 89 -12.17 -3.99 11.52
CA GLY A 89 -11.65 -5.10 12.30
C GLY A 89 -12.77 -6.02 12.79
N ARG A 90 -13.79 -5.46 13.44
CA ARG A 90 -14.98 -6.22 13.88
C ARG A 90 -15.78 -6.80 12.72
N LEU A 91 -15.84 -6.10 11.60
CA LEU A 91 -16.51 -6.61 10.40
C LEU A 91 -15.84 -7.89 9.89
N SER A 92 -14.52 -8.00 10.01
CA SER A 92 -13.77 -9.20 9.63
C SER A 92 -13.95 -10.39 10.58
N ASP A 93 -14.58 -10.18 11.75
CA ASP A 93 -14.99 -11.28 12.64
C ASP A 93 -16.27 -11.96 12.16
N HIS A 94 -17.12 -11.25 11.41
CA HIS A 94 -18.42 -11.74 10.91
C HIS A 94 -18.41 -12.04 9.40
N ILE A 95 -17.59 -11.33 8.62
CA ILE A 95 -17.45 -11.52 7.18
C ILE A 95 -16.03 -12.03 6.91
N GLU A 96 -15.92 -12.95 5.96
CA GLU A 96 -14.62 -13.51 5.59
C GLU A 96 -13.60 -12.42 5.30
N PRO A 97 -12.45 -12.34 6.01
CA PRO A 97 -11.46 -11.27 5.89
C PRO A 97 -10.95 -11.06 4.45
N ARG A 98 -10.98 -12.13 3.65
CA ARG A 98 -10.67 -12.10 2.22
C ARG A 98 -11.56 -11.13 1.44
N ILE A 99 -12.87 -11.18 1.69
CA ILE A 99 -13.85 -10.35 0.97
C ILE A 99 -13.68 -8.88 1.38
N VAL A 100 -13.60 -8.62 2.69
CA VAL A 100 -13.46 -7.25 3.23
C VAL A 100 -12.15 -6.60 2.74
N ALA A 101 -11.03 -7.31 2.84
CA ALA A 101 -9.74 -6.79 2.39
C ALA A 101 -9.68 -6.59 0.87
N SER A 102 -10.30 -7.47 0.08
CA SER A 102 -10.33 -7.31 -1.37
C SER A 102 -11.21 -6.12 -1.80
N ALA A 103 -12.34 -5.89 -1.11
CA ALA A 103 -13.16 -4.70 -1.30
C ALA A 103 -12.37 -3.43 -0.93
N GLY A 104 -11.60 -3.45 0.16
CA GLY A 104 -10.70 -2.36 0.53
C GLY A 104 -9.66 -2.05 -0.55
N MET A 105 -9.01 -3.08 -1.11
CA MET A 105 -8.06 -2.89 -2.21
C MET A 105 -8.74 -2.38 -3.49
N ALA A 106 -9.95 -2.82 -3.80
CA ALA A 106 -10.71 -2.30 -4.93
C ALA A 106 -11.02 -0.80 -4.77
N LEU A 107 -11.39 -0.35 -3.55
CA LEU A 107 -11.54 1.06 -3.26
C LEU A 107 -10.22 1.83 -3.36
N CYS A 108 -9.10 1.27 -2.90
CA CYS A 108 -7.78 1.88 -3.10
C CYS A 108 -7.46 2.02 -4.60
N THR A 109 -7.75 1.00 -5.40
CA THR A 109 -7.60 1.05 -6.87
C THR A 109 -8.43 2.17 -7.47
N THR A 110 -9.71 2.30 -7.07
CA THR A 110 -10.61 3.36 -7.51
C THR A 110 -10.09 4.75 -7.11
N GLY A 111 -9.66 4.92 -5.86
CA GLY A 111 -9.09 6.18 -5.39
C GLY A 111 -7.82 6.59 -6.15
N LEU A 112 -6.92 5.64 -6.42
CA LEU A 112 -5.72 5.87 -7.26
C LEU A 112 -6.10 6.23 -8.70
N PHE A 113 -7.11 5.58 -9.25
CA PHE A 113 -7.62 5.89 -10.59
C PHE A 113 -8.21 7.31 -10.66
N ILE A 114 -8.97 7.73 -9.64
CA ILE A 114 -9.48 9.11 -9.53
C ILE A 114 -8.32 10.10 -9.47
N LEU A 115 -7.27 9.83 -8.69
CA LEU A 115 -6.09 10.68 -8.61
C LEU A 115 -5.30 10.74 -9.92
N SER A 116 -5.41 9.75 -10.81
CA SER A 116 -4.76 9.81 -12.12
C SER A 116 -5.34 10.89 -13.04
N GLY A 117 -6.52 11.39 -12.73
CA GLY A 117 -7.18 12.49 -13.44
C GLY A 117 -6.83 13.89 -12.91
N LEU A 118 -5.86 14.04 -12.01
CA LEU A 118 -5.47 15.34 -11.46
C LEU A 118 -4.94 16.28 -12.55
N GLN A 119 -5.48 17.50 -12.56
CA GLN A 119 -5.10 18.61 -13.42
C GLN A 119 -4.84 19.86 -12.57
N ALA A 120 -4.29 20.91 -13.18
CA ALA A 120 -4.03 22.17 -12.47
C ALA A 120 -5.33 22.79 -11.92
N GLU A 121 -6.43 22.64 -12.61
CA GLU A 121 -7.76 23.20 -12.29
C GLU A 121 -8.58 22.30 -11.36
N THR A 122 -8.15 21.05 -11.08
CA THR A 122 -8.92 20.12 -10.23
C THR A 122 -9.22 20.75 -8.88
N SER A 123 -10.48 20.76 -8.46
CA SER A 123 -10.88 21.35 -7.19
C SER A 123 -10.37 20.56 -5.98
N VAL A 124 -10.23 21.23 -4.85
CA VAL A 124 -9.78 20.59 -3.59
C VAL A 124 -10.83 19.58 -3.10
N GLU A 125 -12.12 19.85 -3.34
CA GLU A 125 -13.21 18.95 -2.99
C GLU A 125 -13.10 17.60 -3.71
N TRP A 126 -12.71 17.63 -4.99
CA TRP A 126 -12.46 16.41 -5.76
C TRP A 126 -11.30 15.59 -5.19
N LEU A 127 -10.24 16.28 -4.77
CA LEU A 127 -9.10 15.66 -4.10
C LEU A 127 -9.50 15.05 -2.76
N LEU A 128 -10.28 15.79 -1.95
CA LEU A 128 -10.82 15.30 -0.68
C LEU A 128 -11.68 14.05 -0.89
N PHE A 129 -12.53 14.04 -1.92
CA PHE A 129 -13.32 12.85 -2.27
C PHE A 129 -12.41 11.63 -2.57
N ALA A 130 -11.36 11.80 -3.36
CA ALA A 130 -10.40 10.73 -3.63
C ALA A 130 -9.72 10.23 -2.35
N LEU A 131 -9.33 11.14 -1.44
CA LEU A 131 -8.70 10.81 -0.17
C LEU A 131 -9.67 10.09 0.79
N VAL A 132 -10.96 10.44 0.76
CA VAL A 132 -12.02 9.73 1.51
C VAL A 132 -12.14 8.28 1.00
N VAL A 133 -12.23 8.09 -0.31
CA VAL A 133 -12.28 6.74 -0.92
C VAL A 133 -11.05 5.92 -0.54
N LEU A 134 -9.87 6.51 -0.61
CA LEU A 134 -8.62 5.87 -0.20
C LEU A 134 -8.60 5.54 1.29
N GLY A 135 -9.06 6.45 2.17
CA GLY A 135 -9.11 6.24 3.62
C GLY A 135 -10.00 5.08 4.01
N ILE A 136 -11.20 4.99 3.41
CA ILE A 136 -12.12 3.85 3.57
C ILE A 136 -11.49 2.58 3.05
N GLY A 137 -10.88 2.63 1.84
CA GLY A 137 -10.19 1.48 1.24
C GLY A 137 -9.07 0.94 2.12
N PHE A 138 -8.25 1.83 2.69
CA PHE A 138 -7.19 1.44 3.63
C PHE A 138 -7.72 0.82 4.92
N ALA A 139 -8.78 1.35 5.49
CA ALA A 139 -9.40 0.80 6.68
C ALA A 139 -9.93 -0.62 6.44
N LEU A 140 -10.64 -0.82 5.31
CA LEU A 140 -11.17 -2.12 4.90
C LEU A 140 -10.08 -3.13 4.52
N PHE A 141 -8.88 -2.67 4.12
CA PHE A 141 -7.76 -3.56 3.80
C PHE A 141 -6.90 -3.87 5.02
N SER A 142 -6.38 -2.86 5.71
CA SER A 142 -5.28 -3.00 6.66
C SER A 142 -5.62 -3.90 7.85
N SER A 143 -6.74 -3.64 8.54
CA SER A 143 -7.14 -4.39 9.73
C SER A 143 -7.57 -5.83 9.39
N PRO A 144 -8.49 -6.09 8.44
CA PRO A 144 -8.86 -7.46 8.06
C PRO A 144 -7.70 -8.29 7.49
N ASN A 145 -6.79 -7.67 6.73
CA ASN A 145 -5.63 -8.36 6.20
C ASN A 145 -4.65 -8.80 7.30
N THR A 146 -4.42 -7.93 8.29
CA THR A 146 -3.60 -8.26 9.46
C THR A 146 -4.24 -9.38 10.28
N ASN A 147 -5.55 -9.31 10.53
CA ASN A 147 -6.30 -10.37 11.21
C ASN A 147 -6.19 -11.71 10.46
N ALA A 148 -6.28 -11.70 9.13
CA ALA A 148 -6.11 -12.91 8.31
C ALA A 148 -4.71 -13.51 8.43
N ILE A 149 -3.66 -12.68 8.46
CA ILE A 149 -2.27 -13.14 8.63
C ILE A 149 -2.09 -13.75 10.01
N MET A 150 -2.50 -13.03 11.07
CA MET A 150 -2.34 -13.49 12.46
C MET A 150 -3.17 -14.73 12.76
N GLY A 151 -4.41 -14.81 12.24
CA GLY A 151 -5.28 -15.95 12.41
C GLY A 151 -4.90 -17.18 11.56
N SER A 152 -3.95 -17.04 10.63
CA SER A 152 -3.50 -18.15 9.77
C SER A 152 -2.33 -18.94 10.36
N VAL A 153 -1.76 -18.51 11.48
CA VAL A 153 -0.60 -19.16 12.12
C VAL A 153 -0.93 -19.57 13.55
N SER A 154 -0.20 -20.58 14.08
CA SER A 154 -0.29 -20.96 15.49
C SER A 154 0.34 -19.90 16.40
N ARG A 155 -0.01 -19.92 17.69
CA ARG A 155 0.42 -18.90 18.68
C ARG A 155 1.94 -18.72 18.77
N GLU A 156 2.70 -19.76 18.57
CA GLU A 156 4.16 -19.77 18.57
C GLU A 156 4.78 -18.95 17.43
N TYR A 157 4.06 -18.83 16.29
CA TYR A 157 4.53 -18.08 15.10
C TYR A 157 3.97 -16.66 14.99
N LEU A 158 3.21 -16.16 15.98
CA LEU A 158 2.64 -14.80 15.94
C LEU A 158 3.72 -13.72 15.85
N GLY A 159 4.88 -13.90 16.51
CA GLY A 159 6.01 -13.00 16.41
C GLY A 159 6.57 -12.92 14.98
N VAL A 160 6.77 -14.08 14.35
CA VAL A 160 7.23 -14.18 12.95
C VAL A 160 6.21 -13.55 12.00
N ALA A 161 4.93 -13.83 12.20
CA ALA A 161 3.85 -13.27 11.38
C ALA A 161 3.80 -11.74 11.49
N SER A 162 3.94 -11.18 12.69
CA SER A 162 3.98 -9.73 12.92
C SER A 162 5.21 -9.09 12.25
N ALA A 163 6.38 -9.70 12.38
CA ALA A 163 7.60 -9.23 11.71
C ALA A 163 7.45 -9.25 10.19
N MET A 164 6.82 -10.29 9.63
CA MET A 164 6.59 -10.42 8.19
C MET A 164 5.65 -9.33 7.66
N VAL A 165 4.54 -9.04 8.37
CA VAL A 165 3.65 -7.90 8.04
C VAL A 165 4.42 -6.58 8.03
N GLY A 166 5.26 -6.34 9.04
CA GLY A 166 6.11 -5.15 9.11
C GLY A 166 7.07 -5.06 7.93
N THR A 167 7.73 -6.18 7.61
CA THR A 167 8.68 -6.27 6.48
C THR A 167 7.97 -6.01 5.14
N MET A 168 6.83 -6.64 4.88
CA MET A 168 6.07 -6.43 3.63
C MET A 168 5.61 -4.98 3.50
N ARG A 169 5.17 -4.35 4.60
CA ARG A 169 4.80 -2.93 4.63
C ARG A 169 5.98 -2.03 4.30
N LEU A 170 7.11 -2.17 5.00
CA LEU A 170 8.29 -1.33 4.78
C LEU A 170 8.87 -1.51 3.38
N THR A 171 8.98 -2.76 2.92
CA THR A 171 9.45 -3.06 1.56
C THR A 171 8.54 -2.44 0.51
N GLY A 172 7.21 -2.58 0.68
CA GLY A 172 6.24 -1.95 -0.22
C GLY A 172 6.36 -0.43 -0.23
N GLN A 173 6.51 0.21 0.93
CA GLN A 173 6.73 1.66 1.04
C GLN A 173 7.99 2.12 0.30
N MET A 174 9.10 1.39 0.48
CA MET A 174 10.36 1.70 -0.23
C MET A 174 10.22 1.52 -1.74
N MET A 175 9.56 0.46 -2.20
CA MET A 175 9.28 0.25 -3.62
C MET A 175 8.42 1.36 -4.21
N SER A 176 7.34 1.75 -3.52
CA SER A 176 6.45 2.85 -3.92
C SER A 176 7.23 4.16 -4.14
N MET A 177 8.03 4.53 -3.13
CA MET A 177 8.83 5.76 -3.19
C MET A 177 9.91 5.68 -4.26
N GLY A 178 10.58 4.52 -4.41
CA GLY A 178 11.58 4.29 -5.45
C GLY A 178 11.00 4.45 -6.86
N ILE A 179 9.82 3.86 -7.13
CA ILE A 179 9.10 3.99 -8.40
C ILE A 179 8.72 5.46 -8.64
N ALA A 180 8.17 6.15 -7.63
CA ALA A 180 7.79 7.55 -7.74
C ALA A 180 9.00 8.44 -8.10
N MET A 181 10.11 8.27 -7.39
CA MET A 181 11.34 9.04 -7.68
C MET A 181 11.93 8.74 -9.06
N LEU A 182 11.91 7.47 -9.50
CA LEU A 182 12.39 7.10 -10.84
C LEU A 182 11.56 7.79 -11.92
N VAL A 183 10.23 7.70 -11.85
CA VAL A 183 9.35 8.34 -12.84
C VAL A 183 9.53 9.85 -12.82
N LEU A 184 9.52 10.49 -11.65
CA LEU A 184 9.75 11.93 -11.56
C LEU A 184 11.10 12.33 -12.14
N SER A 185 12.17 11.56 -11.90
CA SER A 185 13.49 11.86 -12.46
C SER A 185 13.54 11.76 -13.98
N VAL A 186 12.75 10.88 -14.59
CA VAL A 186 12.65 10.73 -16.06
C VAL A 186 11.90 11.90 -16.68
N PHE A 187 10.81 12.36 -16.06
CA PHE A 187 9.96 13.42 -16.63
C PHE A 187 10.42 14.83 -16.30
N ILE A 188 10.97 15.07 -15.10
CA ILE A 188 11.35 16.41 -14.60
C ILE A 188 12.88 16.56 -14.54
N GLY A 189 13.62 15.45 -14.46
CA GLY A 189 15.07 15.47 -14.28
C GLY A 189 15.48 15.90 -12.86
N LYS A 190 16.56 16.66 -12.76
CA LYS A 190 17.08 17.18 -11.48
C LYS A 190 16.60 18.61 -11.15
N ASN A 191 15.67 19.12 -11.96
CA ASN A 191 15.19 20.50 -11.78
C ASN A 191 14.11 20.56 -10.68
N PRO A 192 14.06 21.64 -9.90
CA PRO A 192 12.95 21.89 -8.98
C PRO A 192 11.64 22.04 -9.76
N ILE A 193 10.52 21.67 -9.13
CA ILE A 193 9.19 21.88 -9.72
C ILE A 193 8.94 23.40 -9.77
N ASN A 194 8.68 23.91 -10.96
CA ASN A 194 8.44 25.32 -11.23
C ASN A 194 7.37 25.45 -12.34
N PRO A 195 6.85 26.65 -12.63
CA PRO A 195 5.81 26.85 -13.64
C PRO A 195 6.18 26.32 -15.04
N SER A 196 7.46 26.24 -15.39
CA SER A 196 7.89 25.76 -16.72
C SER A 196 7.85 24.24 -16.87
N ASN A 197 7.84 23.46 -15.76
CA ASN A 197 7.77 21.99 -15.79
C ASN A 197 6.53 21.42 -15.09
N GLN A 198 5.54 22.26 -14.81
CA GLN A 198 4.28 21.87 -14.15
C GLN A 198 3.52 20.80 -14.94
N GLU A 199 3.44 20.93 -16.27
CA GLU A 199 2.80 19.93 -17.13
C GLU A 199 3.53 18.58 -17.09
N ALA A 200 4.87 18.60 -17.07
CA ALA A 200 5.67 17.38 -16.93
C ALA A 200 5.41 16.69 -15.59
N PHE A 201 5.27 17.46 -14.49
CA PHE A 201 4.90 16.90 -13.18
C PHE A 201 3.50 16.29 -13.19
N LEU A 202 2.50 16.94 -13.77
CA LEU A 202 1.13 16.42 -13.87
C LEU A 202 1.09 15.15 -14.71
N HIS A 203 1.83 15.12 -15.81
CA HIS A 203 1.95 13.92 -16.65
C HIS A 203 2.64 12.77 -15.91
N ALA A 204 3.75 13.03 -15.22
CA ALA A 204 4.43 12.04 -14.39
C ALA A 204 3.51 11.50 -13.27
N SER A 205 2.78 12.37 -12.60
CA SER A 205 1.81 12.00 -11.55
C SER A 205 0.69 11.12 -12.11
N ARG A 206 0.18 11.45 -13.30
CA ARG A 206 -0.83 10.63 -14.00
C ARG A 206 -0.30 9.23 -14.30
N VAL A 207 0.90 9.11 -14.85
CA VAL A 207 1.55 7.82 -15.15
C VAL A 207 1.74 7.02 -13.86
N LEU A 208 2.19 7.67 -12.77
CA LEU A 208 2.38 7.03 -11.47
C LEU A 208 1.05 6.51 -10.89
N PHE A 209 0.01 7.35 -10.83
CA PHE A 209 -1.27 6.93 -10.28
C PHE A 209 -1.95 5.84 -11.12
N LEU A 210 -1.83 5.86 -12.44
CA LEU A 210 -2.31 4.77 -13.31
C LEU A 210 -1.54 3.48 -13.07
N SER A 211 -0.20 3.55 -12.98
CA SER A 211 0.65 2.38 -12.70
C SER A 211 0.34 1.78 -11.32
N PHE A 212 0.18 2.63 -10.31
CA PHE A 212 -0.20 2.20 -8.96
C PHE A 212 -1.62 1.65 -8.90
N SER A 213 -2.56 2.22 -9.65
CA SER A 213 -3.93 1.68 -9.77
C SER A 213 -3.90 0.28 -10.40
N ALA A 214 -3.15 0.08 -11.49
CA ALA A 214 -2.98 -1.22 -12.12
C ALA A 214 -2.32 -2.24 -11.15
N LEU A 215 -1.27 -1.82 -10.43
CA LEU A 215 -0.62 -2.66 -9.41
C LEU A 215 -1.59 -3.03 -8.28
N SER A 216 -2.37 -2.07 -7.76
CA SER A 216 -3.39 -2.31 -6.74
C SER A 216 -4.47 -3.27 -7.23
N LEU A 217 -4.88 -3.17 -8.49
CA LEU A 217 -5.84 -4.10 -9.11
C LEU A 217 -5.30 -5.54 -9.13
N LEU A 218 -4.02 -5.74 -9.47
CA LEU A 218 -3.36 -7.05 -9.36
C LEU A 218 -3.38 -7.56 -7.91
N GLY A 219 -3.23 -6.67 -6.95
CA GLY A 219 -3.35 -6.99 -5.53
C GLY A 219 -4.75 -7.44 -5.10
N VAL A 220 -5.82 -6.93 -5.73
CA VAL A 220 -7.19 -7.44 -5.51
C VAL A 220 -7.26 -8.92 -5.87
N PHE A 221 -6.72 -9.33 -7.01
CA PHE A 221 -6.69 -10.73 -7.42
C PHE A 221 -5.84 -11.57 -6.46
N ALA A 222 -4.68 -11.09 -6.03
CA ALA A 222 -3.86 -11.77 -5.02
C ALA A 222 -4.62 -11.93 -3.69
N SER A 223 -5.35 -10.90 -3.26
CA SER A 223 -6.19 -10.93 -2.06
C SER A 223 -7.33 -11.95 -2.17
N LEU A 224 -7.99 -12.06 -3.31
CA LEU A 224 -9.04 -13.05 -3.57
C LEU A 224 -8.47 -14.47 -3.67
N ALA A 225 -7.26 -14.65 -4.17
CA ALA A 225 -6.63 -15.95 -4.38
C ALA A 225 -6.18 -16.65 -3.09
N ARG A 226 -6.21 -16.00 -1.91
CA ARG A 226 -5.72 -16.56 -0.64
C ARG A 226 -6.52 -17.77 -0.09
N GLY A 227 -7.69 -18.10 -0.66
CA GLY A 227 -8.50 -19.23 -0.22
C GLY A 227 -9.43 -18.90 0.97
N ARG A 228 -10.27 -19.86 1.37
CA ARG A 228 -11.16 -19.72 2.55
C ARG A 228 -10.38 -20.03 3.82
N ASN A 229 -10.48 -19.18 4.83
CA ASN A 229 -10.06 -19.53 6.19
C ASN A 229 -11.11 -20.49 6.79
N ASN A 230 -10.75 -21.75 7.00
CA ASN A 230 -11.61 -22.74 7.66
C ASN A 230 -11.66 -22.56 9.20
N THR A 231 -11.25 -21.43 9.74
CA THR A 231 -11.14 -21.16 11.17
C THR A 231 -12.30 -20.34 11.76
N ILE A 232 -13.38 -20.12 11.00
CA ILE A 232 -14.61 -19.57 11.60
C ILE A 232 -15.42 -20.75 12.14
N LYS A 233 -15.12 -21.14 13.36
CA LYS A 233 -16.02 -21.85 14.28
C LYS A 233 -16.04 -21.14 15.61
#